data_8076fd47555d179d8324e9a4d2b984f6
#
_entry.id   8076fd47555d179d8324e9a4d2b984f6
#
_cell.length_a   1.000
_cell.length_b   1.000
_cell.length_c   1.000
_cell.angle_alpha   90.00
_cell.angle_beta   90.00
_cell.angle_gamma   90.00
#
_symmetry.space_group_name_H-M   'P 1'
#
loop_
_entity.id
_entity.type
_entity.pdbx_description
1 polymer ?
#
loop_
_entity_poly.entity_id
_entity_poly.type
_entity_poly.pdbx_seq_one_letter_code
_entity_poly.pdbx_strand_id
1 'polypeptide(L)'
;MTAPVAIALPTLKLTESEAETYAGLTQRLTRVRLKNTEKSALYENKRTAFDLGIAAPDGLADLVNAVCGWPAVVVDALEERIEFRGWTGAEALHLEDDVRDNQLLAEAGRGHLDALIYGCGFVTVGSGDTAADEPAVLISVESTESCTVDWDYRRRRAKSALSQTYDDRGVLVHQSLYLPNETIRFERKRGELIATNRDPHNLGRVPVARMLNRDRGSDVTGRSEITRAVVYLTDAAVRTLLGMEINREFYTSPKWSALNADPAVFGMDEKDSPEQNRRAGWTATQGRLNVVPPQYDEHGELIKVELHEFRPAPPTPYIDQVRAYSQLLAAEGGLPASYLGFVTENPSSADAIRQQEYRLVKRAERRQVSFGLAWMEVARLALMMRKEFDPETFRKIGVSWKDASTPTRAASADEATKLVGADVLPPTSSVTWDRIGLSAQEQQQLRDELGQATVRSLVEGLRAKSGETRSDPNVIELADRTVADRG
;
A
#
# COMPACT_ATOMS: atom_id res chain seq x y z
N MET A 1 15.89 32.79 40.53
CA MET A 1 15.33 31.86 39.50
C MET A 1 14.00 31.38 40.03
N THR A 2 12.91 32.02 39.59
CA THR A 2 11.54 31.61 39.90
C THR A 2 11.15 30.46 39.03
N ALA A 3 10.78 29.32 39.63
CA ALA A 3 10.28 28.15 38.92
C ALA A 3 9.05 28.54 38.09
N PRO A 4 8.89 28.02 36.85
CA PRO A 4 7.71 28.27 36.06
C PRO A 4 6.49 27.73 36.78
N VAL A 5 5.51 28.58 37.03
CA VAL A 5 4.20 28.21 37.55
C VAL A 5 3.54 27.32 36.52
N ALA A 6 3.41 26.01 36.82
CA ALA A 6 2.67 25.11 36.00
C ALA A 6 1.18 25.53 36.02
N ILE A 7 0.73 26.16 34.95
CA ILE A 7 -0.68 26.48 34.75
C ILE A 7 -1.39 25.11 34.64
N ALA A 8 -2.18 24.76 35.65
CA ALA A 8 -3.05 23.59 35.59
C ALA A 8 -4.09 23.82 34.49
N LEU A 9 -3.95 23.18 33.34
CA LEU A 9 -4.96 23.21 32.30
C LEU A 9 -6.26 22.61 32.87
N PRO A 10 -7.42 23.23 32.68
CA PRO A 10 -8.68 22.72 33.20
C PRO A 10 -8.97 21.37 32.56
N THR A 11 -9.25 20.34 33.35
CA THR A 11 -9.72 19.02 32.87
C THR A 11 -11.10 19.22 32.27
N LEU A 12 -11.17 19.20 30.94
CA LEU A 12 -12.43 19.33 30.21
C LEU A 12 -13.28 18.06 30.49
N LYS A 13 -14.49 18.28 31.05
CA LYS A 13 -15.43 17.17 31.27
C LYS A 13 -16.16 16.87 29.97
N LEU A 14 -16.23 15.59 29.62
CA LEU A 14 -17.12 15.10 28.57
C LEU A 14 -18.56 15.13 29.06
N THR A 15 -19.49 15.41 28.14
CA THR A 15 -20.91 15.14 28.38
C THR A 15 -21.16 13.64 28.40
N GLU A 16 -22.27 13.20 28.96
CA GLU A 16 -22.62 11.78 29.05
C GLU A 16 -22.68 11.12 27.66
N SER A 17 -23.28 11.78 26.66
CA SER A 17 -23.34 11.33 25.26
C SER A 17 -21.97 11.23 24.59
N GLU A 18 -21.07 12.17 24.86
CA GLU A 18 -19.69 12.13 24.34
C GLU A 18 -18.90 10.98 24.97
N ALA A 19 -19.05 10.76 26.28
CA ALA A 19 -18.40 9.67 26.98
C ALA A 19 -18.87 8.31 26.47
N GLU A 20 -20.17 8.14 26.21
CA GLU A 20 -20.76 6.93 25.63
C GLU A 20 -20.21 6.70 24.19
N THR A 21 -20.19 7.75 23.36
CA THR A 21 -19.66 7.71 22.00
C THR A 21 -18.17 7.33 22.01
N TYR A 22 -17.38 7.93 22.88
CA TYR A 22 -15.97 7.67 23.06
C TYR A 22 -15.70 6.20 23.48
N ALA A 23 -16.44 5.71 24.47
CA ALA A 23 -16.32 4.33 24.93
C ALA A 23 -16.68 3.32 23.83
N GLY A 24 -17.75 3.58 23.07
CA GLY A 24 -18.16 2.74 21.94
C GLY A 24 -17.13 2.67 20.83
N LEU A 25 -16.52 3.81 20.46
CA LEU A 25 -15.46 3.88 19.45
C LEU A 25 -14.18 3.19 19.93
N THR A 26 -13.79 3.38 21.19
CA THR A 26 -12.62 2.73 21.79
C THR A 26 -12.77 1.21 21.77
N GLN A 27 -13.94 0.70 22.17
CA GLN A 27 -14.23 -0.73 22.12
C GLN A 27 -14.18 -1.27 20.67
N ARG A 28 -14.74 -0.52 19.71
CA ARG A 28 -14.70 -0.88 18.29
C ARG A 28 -13.27 -0.98 17.79
N LEU A 29 -12.44 0.04 18.08
CA LEU A 29 -11.04 0.09 17.65
C LEU A 29 -10.23 -1.09 18.20
N THR A 30 -10.37 -1.38 19.49
CA THR A 30 -9.71 -2.54 20.12
C THR A 30 -10.08 -3.85 19.43
N ARG A 31 -11.38 -4.04 19.10
CA ARG A 31 -11.84 -5.24 18.40
C ARG A 31 -11.27 -5.34 16.98
N VAL A 32 -11.17 -4.23 16.27
CA VAL A 32 -10.62 -4.17 14.91
C VAL A 32 -9.13 -4.48 14.92
N ARG A 33 -8.36 -3.90 15.85
CA ARG A 33 -6.91 -4.15 16.01
C ARG A 33 -6.61 -5.64 16.18
N LEU A 34 -7.33 -6.33 17.07
CA LEU A 34 -7.13 -7.78 17.28
C LEU A 34 -7.32 -8.60 16.00
N LYS A 35 -8.26 -8.21 15.12
CA LYS A 35 -8.45 -8.86 13.82
C LYS A 35 -7.40 -8.49 12.78
N ASN A 36 -6.87 -7.29 12.87
CA ASN A 36 -5.92 -6.76 11.89
C ASN A 36 -4.49 -7.23 12.14
N THR A 37 -4.13 -7.57 13.39
CA THR A 37 -2.81 -8.09 13.76
C THR A 37 -2.40 -9.30 12.90
N GLU A 38 -3.33 -10.23 12.65
CA GLU A 38 -3.05 -11.38 11.78
C GLU A 38 -2.77 -10.96 10.32
N LYS A 39 -3.52 -9.99 9.79
CA LYS A 39 -3.34 -9.52 8.42
C LYS A 39 -2.04 -8.74 8.25
N SER A 40 -1.68 -7.91 9.24
CA SER A 40 -0.39 -7.23 9.29
C SER A 40 0.76 -8.24 9.29
N ALA A 41 0.70 -9.26 10.14
CA ALA A 41 1.72 -10.31 10.21
C ALA A 41 1.84 -11.10 8.89
N LEU A 42 0.73 -11.33 8.20
CA LEU A 42 0.73 -11.98 6.88
C LEU A 42 1.35 -11.09 5.79
N TYR A 43 1.00 -9.80 5.77
CA TYR A 43 1.55 -8.84 4.82
C TYR A 43 3.05 -8.63 5.03
N GLU A 44 3.48 -8.48 6.28
CA GLU A 44 4.88 -8.27 6.65
C GLU A 44 5.73 -9.55 6.64
N ASN A 45 5.16 -10.70 6.24
CA ASN A 45 5.84 -12.00 6.21
C ASN A 45 6.39 -12.45 7.58
N LYS A 46 5.74 -12.01 8.68
CA LYS A 46 6.11 -12.38 10.05
C LYS A 46 5.54 -13.73 10.48
N ARG A 47 4.62 -14.29 9.70
CA ARG A 47 4.03 -15.61 9.98
C ARG A 47 4.98 -16.71 9.56
N THR A 48 5.39 -17.54 10.51
CA THR A 48 6.37 -18.61 10.31
C THR A 48 5.72 -19.99 10.21
N ALA A 49 6.49 -20.99 9.80
CA ALA A 49 6.04 -22.38 9.80
C ALA A 49 5.65 -22.89 11.22
N PHE A 50 6.28 -22.36 12.26
CA PHE A 50 5.97 -22.67 13.67
C PHE A 50 4.53 -22.24 14.02
N ASP A 51 4.11 -21.06 13.56
CA ASP A 51 2.75 -20.55 13.80
C ASP A 51 1.68 -21.43 13.14
N LEU A 52 2.06 -22.27 12.19
CA LEU A 52 1.17 -23.23 11.52
C LEU A 52 1.03 -24.56 12.30
N GLY A 53 1.67 -24.69 13.46
CA GLY A 53 1.65 -25.90 14.28
C GLY A 53 2.33 -27.10 13.62
N ILE A 54 3.31 -26.87 12.75
CA ILE A 54 4.07 -27.94 12.10
C ILE A 54 5.11 -28.46 13.07
N ALA A 55 5.05 -29.75 13.39
CA ALA A 55 6.09 -30.43 14.15
C ALA A 55 7.33 -30.59 13.27
N ALA A 56 8.34 -29.76 13.48
CA ALA A 56 9.66 -29.95 12.88
C ALA A 56 10.52 -30.82 13.82
N PRO A 57 11.47 -31.62 13.27
CA PRO A 57 12.45 -32.33 14.10
C PRO A 57 13.23 -31.35 15.01
N ASP A 58 13.55 -31.81 16.21
CA ASP A 58 14.31 -31.02 17.18
C ASP A 58 15.59 -30.48 16.55
N GLY A 59 15.84 -29.16 16.69
CA GLY A 59 16.99 -28.46 16.12
C GLY A 59 16.85 -27.98 14.68
N LEU A 60 15.86 -28.45 13.90
CA LEU A 60 15.62 -27.97 12.55
C LEU A 60 14.66 -26.75 12.54
N ALA A 61 13.72 -26.72 13.46
CA ALA A 61 12.77 -25.62 13.60
C ALA A 61 13.45 -24.27 13.86
N ASP A 62 14.59 -24.28 14.57
CA ASP A 62 15.38 -23.07 14.88
C ASP A 62 16.27 -22.64 13.71
N LEU A 63 16.57 -23.55 12.78
CA LEU A 63 17.48 -23.32 11.65
C LEU A 63 16.73 -22.94 10.35
N VAL A 64 15.51 -23.39 10.19
CA VAL A 64 14.74 -23.21 8.95
C VAL A 64 13.46 -22.43 9.20
N ASN A 65 13.50 -21.14 8.92
CA ASN A 65 12.32 -20.27 8.98
C ASN A 65 11.75 -20.08 7.57
N ALA A 66 10.92 -21.03 7.14
CA ALA A 66 10.27 -20.93 5.83
C ALA A 66 9.18 -19.86 5.86
N VAL A 67 9.29 -18.86 4.99
CA VAL A 67 8.31 -17.78 4.79
C VAL A 67 7.93 -17.66 3.32
N CYS A 68 6.74 -17.13 3.04
CA CYS A 68 6.26 -16.94 1.67
C CYS A 68 5.56 -15.57 1.56
N GLY A 69 6.11 -14.67 0.73
CA GLY A 69 5.68 -13.28 0.58
C GLY A 69 4.46 -13.06 -0.30
N TRP A 70 3.72 -14.08 -0.67
CA TRP A 70 2.58 -13.97 -1.57
C TRP A 70 1.47 -13.00 -1.12
N PRO A 71 1.13 -12.87 0.18
CA PRO A 71 0.13 -11.90 0.62
C PRO A 71 0.53 -10.46 0.28
N ALA A 72 1.81 -10.09 0.44
CA ALA A 72 2.32 -8.78 0.04
C ALA A 72 2.21 -8.59 -1.47
N VAL A 73 2.67 -9.57 -2.28
CA VAL A 73 2.58 -9.49 -3.75
C VAL A 73 1.15 -9.26 -4.24
N VAL A 74 0.14 -9.90 -3.62
CA VAL A 74 -1.28 -9.71 -3.99
C VAL A 74 -1.76 -8.29 -3.70
N VAL A 75 -1.27 -7.68 -2.64
CA VAL A 75 -1.64 -6.31 -2.24
C VAL A 75 -0.88 -5.29 -3.06
N ASP A 76 0.45 -5.39 -3.13
CA ASP A 76 1.34 -4.42 -3.74
C ASP A 76 1.11 -4.32 -5.26
N ALA A 77 0.94 -5.44 -5.95
CA ALA A 77 0.65 -5.46 -7.38
C ALA A 77 -0.65 -4.70 -7.74
N LEU A 78 -1.60 -4.62 -6.82
CA LEU A 78 -2.82 -3.85 -7.01
C LEU A 78 -2.62 -2.38 -6.61
N GLU A 79 -1.92 -2.11 -5.51
CA GLU A 79 -1.63 -0.76 -5.01
C GLU A 79 -0.82 0.04 -6.02
N GLU A 80 0.25 -0.51 -6.60
CA GLU A 80 1.12 0.08 -7.62
C GLU A 80 0.36 0.63 -8.86
N ARG A 81 -0.89 0.17 -9.06
CA ARG A 81 -1.77 0.61 -10.15
C ARG A 81 -2.83 1.63 -9.70
N ILE A 82 -2.81 2.06 -8.43
CA ILE A 82 -3.77 3.00 -7.84
C ILE A 82 -3.04 4.28 -7.43
N GLU A 83 -2.49 5.00 -8.40
CA GLU A 83 -1.74 6.23 -8.14
C GLU A 83 -2.66 7.45 -8.20
N PHE A 84 -2.83 8.10 -7.04
CA PHE A 84 -3.58 9.35 -6.90
C PHE A 84 -2.74 10.52 -7.42
N ARG A 85 -3.35 11.43 -8.20
CA ARG A 85 -2.69 12.61 -8.78
C ARG A 85 -3.31 13.94 -8.34
N GLY A 86 -4.26 13.91 -7.43
CA GLY A 86 -4.98 15.11 -6.99
C GLY A 86 -6.40 15.17 -7.54
N TRP A 87 -6.90 16.38 -7.70
CA TRP A 87 -8.25 16.63 -8.16
C TRP A 87 -8.24 17.41 -9.48
N THR A 88 -9.09 17.02 -10.43
CA THR A 88 -9.33 17.77 -11.67
C THR A 88 -10.35 18.88 -11.44
N GLY A 89 -10.23 20.01 -12.14
CA GLY A 89 -11.09 21.17 -11.95
C GLY A 89 -10.82 21.90 -10.62
N ALA A 90 -9.70 21.60 -9.99
CA ALA A 90 -9.33 22.09 -8.68
C ALA A 90 -8.58 23.44 -8.71
N GLU A 91 -8.10 23.87 -9.87
CA GLU A 91 -7.25 25.08 -10.03
C GLU A 91 -7.88 26.35 -9.42
N ALA A 92 -9.19 26.51 -9.61
CA ALA A 92 -9.92 27.67 -9.05
C ALA A 92 -10.18 27.59 -7.53
N LEU A 93 -9.91 26.44 -6.91
CA LEU A 93 -10.23 26.17 -5.51
C LEU A 93 -8.98 25.88 -4.65
N HIS A 94 -7.79 26.09 -5.19
CA HIS A 94 -6.51 25.90 -4.51
C HIS A 94 -6.35 24.50 -3.85
N LEU A 95 -7.01 23.47 -4.36
CA LEU A 95 -6.85 22.09 -3.87
C LEU A 95 -5.49 21.48 -4.27
N GLU A 96 -4.83 22.05 -5.29
CA GLU A 96 -3.47 21.67 -5.66
C GLU A 96 -2.45 22.06 -4.59
N ASP A 97 -2.69 23.18 -3.89
CA ASP A 97 -1.88 23.59 -2.74
C ASP A 97 -2.04 22.59 -1.60
N ASP A 98 -3.29 22.15 -1.31
CA ASP A 98 -3.53 21.12 -0.31
C ASP A 98 -2.80 19.80 -0.63
N VAL A 99 -2.74 19.40 -1.92
CA VAL A 99 -1.99 18.20 -2.37
C VAL A 99 -0.51 18.34 -2.09
N ARG A 100 0.07 19.50 -2.41
CA ARG A 100 1.50 19.76 -2.24
C ARG A 100 1.88 19.90 -0.76
N ASP A 101 1.14 20.74 -0.02
CA ASP A 101 1.49 21.12 1.34
C ASP A 101 1.32 19.94 2.32
N ASN A 102 0.38 19.02 2.05
CA ASN A 102 0.18 17.78 2.78
C ASN A 102 0.89 16.56 2.18
N GLN A 103 1.72 16.73 1.14
CA GLN A 103 2.46 15.65 0.47
C GLN A 103 1.55 14.48 0.04
N LEU A 104 0.32 14.77 -0.39
CA LEU A 104 -0.70 13.76 -0.63
C LEU A 104 -0.33 12.75 -1.72
N LEU A 105 0.56 13.10 -2.65
CA LEU A 105 1.04 12.16 -3.67
C LEU A 105 1.79 10.96 -3.05
N ALA A 106 2.47 11.17 -1.92
CA ALA A 106 3.14 10.11 -1.17
C ALA A 106 2.21 9.46 -0.13
N GLU A 107 1.46 10.30 0.60
CA GLU A 107 0.60 9.83 1.69
C GLU A 107 -0.61 9.02 1.20
N ALA A 108 -1.13 9.29 -0.01
CA ALA A 108 -2.27 8.57 -0.57
C ALA A 108 -1.99 7.07 -0.71
N GLY A 109 -0.81 6.69 -1.18
CA GLY A 109 -0.40 5.29 -1.31
C GLY A 109 -0.47 4.54 0.03
N ARG A 110 -0.08 5.19 1.15
CA ARG A 110 -0.18 4.58 2.49
C ARG A 110 -1.63 4.28 2.86
N GLY A 111 -2.55 5.20 2.59
CA GLY A 111 -3.98 4.97 2.83
C GLY A 111 -4.59 3.91 1.94
N HIS A 112 -4.16 3.86 0.67
CA HIS A 112 -4.57 2.81 -0.27
C HIS A 112 -4.09 1.45 0.20
N LEU A 113 -2.83 1.34 0.60
CA LEU A 113 -2.20 0.12 1.11
C LEU A 113 -2.97 -0.41 2.33
N ASP A 114 -3.23 0.43 3.33
CA ASP A 114 -4.01 0.06 4.51
C ASP A 114 -5.43 -0.40 4.15
N ALA A 115 -6.09 0.31 3.22
CA ALA A 115 -7.40 -0.10 2.73
C ALA A 115 -7.38 -1.48 2.05
N LEU A 116 -6.32 -1.82 1.32
CA LEU A 116 -6.15 -3.12 0.67
C LEU A 116 -5.82 -4.23 1.68
N ILE A 117 -4.97 -3.96 2.67
CA ILE A 117 -4.57 -4.93 3.71
C ILE A 117 -5.75 -5.20 4.66
N TYR A 118 -6.38 -4.17 5.19
CA TYR A 118 -7.38 -4.30 6.27
C TYR A 118 -8.82 -4.30 5.77
N GLY A 119 -9.08 -3.75 4.59
CA GLY A 119 -10.40 -3.58 4.00
C GLY A 119 -10.93 -2.15 4.05
N CYS A 120 -10.36 -1.30 4.91
CA CYS A 120 -10.63 0.14 4.90
C CYS A 120 -9.42 0.91 5.43
N GLY A 121 -9.33 2.19 5.04
CA GLY A 121 -8.43 3.19 5.56
C GLY A 121 -9.22 4.47 5.87
N PHE A 122 -8.58 5.44 6.51
CA PHE A 122 -9.20 6.70 6.88
C PHE A 122 -8.31 7.87 6.49
N VAL A 123 -8.95 9.01 6.25
CA VAL A 123 -8.25 10.28 6.05
C VAL A 123 -8.95 11.31 6.93
N THR A 124 -8.20 11.94 7.80
CA THR A 124 -8.69 13.03 8.67
C THR A 124 -8.34 14.37 8.05
N VAL A 125 -9.22 15.35 8.23
CA VAL A 125 -9.03 16.72 7.75
C VAL A 125 -9.24 17.68 8.92
N GLY A 126 -8.25 18.51 9.21
CA GLY A 126 -8.31 19.45 10.32
C GLY A 126 -7.71 20.80 9.97
N SER A 127 -7.84 21.74 10.87
CA SER A 127 -7.06 22.98 10.84
C SER A 127 -5.66 22.70 11.39
N GLY A 128 -4.62 23.05 10.64
CA GLY A 128 -3.24 22.99 11.11
C GLY A 128 -2.84 24.24 11.92
N ASP A 129 -1.77 24.11 12.67
CA ASP A 129 -1.13 25.21 13.38
C ASP A 129 -0.07 25.87 12.49
N THR A 130 -0.46 26.92 11.78
CA THR A 130 0.44 27.67 10.89
C THR A 130 1.60 28.34 11.64
N ALA A 131 1.48 28.55 12.96
CA ALA A 131 2.58 29.01 13.77
C ALA A 131 3.64 27.94 14.04
N ALA A 132 3.26 26.67 13.93
CA ALA A 132 4.15 25.52 14.01
C ALA A 132 4.57 24.99 12.62
N ASP A 133 4.41 25.79 11.56
CA ASP A 133 4.75 25.46 10.17
C ASP A 133 3.89 24.30 9.59
N GLU A 134 2.68 24.10 10.13
CA GLU A 134 1.72 23.15 9.56
C GLU A 134 0.90 23.80 8.43
N PRO A 135 0.43 23.03 7.44
CA PRO A 135 -0.52 23.50 6.44
C PRO A 135 -1.80 24.08 7.06
N ALA A 136 -2.38 25.11 6.46
CA ALA A 136 -3.63 25.71 6.95
C ALA A 136 -4.78 24.68 7.05
N VAL A 137 -4.81 23.73 6.11
CA VAL A 137 -5.65 22.54 6.16
C VAL A 137 -4.72 21.33 6.29
N LEU A 138 -4.78 20.65 7.41
CA LEU A 138 -4.00 19.45 7.69
C LEU A 138 -4.80 18.22 7.26
N ILE A 139 -4.26 17.47 6.31
CA ILE A 139 -4.85 16.23 5.80
C ILE A 139 -3.93 15.07 6.19
N SER A 140 -4.39 14.18 7.05
CA SER A 140 -3.60 13.05 7.54
C SER A 140 -4.24 11.73 7.17
N VAL A 141 -3.43 10.81 6.67
CA VAL A 141 -3.83 9.42 6.42
C VAL A 141 -3.71 8.63 7.71
N GLU A 142 -4.77 7.90 8.05
CA GLU A 142 -4.87 7.15 9.30
C GLU A 142 -5.10 5.68 9.05
N SER A 143 -4.34 4.85 9.73
CA SER A 143 -4.52 3.39 9.68
C SER A 143 -5.80 2.95 10.38
N THR A 144 -6.35 1.84 9.93
CA THR A 144 -7.43 1.14 10.66
C THR A 144 -6.99 0.61 12.03
N GLU A 145 -5.69 0.56 12.29
CA GLU A 145 -5.15 0.21 13.60
C GLU A 145 -5.19 1.38 14.59
N SER A 146 -5.20 2.61 14.08
CA SER A 146 -5.23 3.84 14.87
C SER A 146 -6.55 4.59 14.80
N CYS A 147 -7.34 4.39 13.75
CA CYS A 147 -8.58 5.14 13.52
C CYS A 147 -9.81 4.24 13.33
N THR A 148 -10.96 4.72 13.79
CA THR A 148 -12.26 4.07 13.56
C THR A 148 -13.38 5.09 13.49
N VAL A 149 -14.50 4.72 12.83
CA VAL A 149 -15.66 5.59 12.68
C VAL A 149 -16.96 4.88 13.07
N ASP A 150 -17.93 5.62 13.61
CA ASP A 150 -19.33 5.24 13.58
C ASP A 150 -19.98 5.80 12.33
N TRP A 151 -20.68 4.95 11.55
CA TRP A 151 -21.11 5.28 10.19
C TRP A 151 -22.61 5.43 10.07
N ASP A 152 -23.06 6.51 9.44
CA ASP A 152 -24.46 6.69 9.02
C ASP A 152 -24.65 6.10 7.62
N TYR A 153 -25.29 4.93 7.55
CA TYR A 153 -25.52 4.22 6.28
C TYR A 153 -26.50 4.95 5.35
N ARG A 154 -27.45 5.71 5.92
CA ARG A 154 -28.40 6.47 5.11
C ARG A 154 -27.77 7.70 4.49
N ARG A 155 -26.97 8.45 5.28
CA ARG A 155 -26.31 9.65 4.83
C ARG A 155 -24.94 9.40 4.19
N ARG A 156 -24.43 8.17 4.29
CA ARG A 156 -23.13 7.72 3.80
C ARG A 156 -21.99 8.61 4.28
N ARG A 157 -21.96 8.90 5.57
CA ARG A 157 -20.92 9.71 6.22
C ARG A 157 -20.68 9.27 7.66
N ALA A 158 -19.56 9.66 8.25
CA ALA A 158 -19.28 9.42 9.65
C ALA A 158 -20.24 10.20 10.55
N LYS A 159 -20.70 9.57 11.66
CA LYS A 159 -21.41 10.22 12.76
C LYS A 159 -20.46 10.70 13.84
N SER A 160 -19.40 9.93 14.09
CA SER A 160 -18.29 10.22 14.97
C SER A 160 -17.10 9.38 14.56
N ALA A 161 -15.90 9.80 14.94
CA ALA A 161 -14.66 9.07 14.70
C ALA A 161 -13.70 9.22 15.88
N LEU A 162 -12.77 8.27 16.00
CA LEU A 162 -11.71 8.29 17.00
C LEU A 162 -10.39 7.95 16.31
N SER A 163 -9.38 8.81 16.46
CA SER A 163 -8.00 8.52 16.08
C SER A 163 -7.10 8.45 17.31
N GLN A 164 -6.07 7.63 17.25
CA GLN A 164 -5.10 7.35 18.31
C GLN A 164 -3.69 7.46 17.76
N THR A 165 -2.82 8.19 18.45
CA THR A 165 -1.39 8.31 18.11
C THR A 165 -0.56 7.66 19.19
N TYR A 166 0.41 6.86 18.78
CA TYR A 166 1.32 6.12 19.66
C TYR A 166 2.74 6.65 19.50
N ASP A 167 3.52 6.62 20.57
CA ASP A 167 4.96 6.90 20.53
C ASP A 167 5.75 5.67 19.99
N ASP A 168 7.06 5.87 19.82
CA ASP A 168 7.98 4.81 19.35
C ASP A 168 8.03 3.58 20.27
N ARG A 169 7.51 3.69 21.49
CA ARG A 169 7.43 2.60 22.47
C ARG A 169 6.08 1.90 22.47
N GLY A 170 5.18 2.33 21.55
CA GLY A 170 3.82 1.80 21.46
C GLY A 170 2.90 2.29 22.57
N VAL A 171 3.26 3.37 23.29
CA VAL A 171 2.42 3.97 24.32
C VAL A 171 1.50 5.00 23.66
N LEU A 172 0.20 4.90 23.93
CA LEU A 172 -0.80 5.84 23.47
C LEU A 172 -0.53 7.24 24.05
N VAL A 173 -0.24 8.22 23.20
CA VAL A 173 0.13 9.60 23.59
C VAL A 173 -1.03 10.55 23.39
N HIS A 174 -1.66 10.51 22.23
CA HIS A 174 -2.76 11.39 21.83
C HIS A 174 -3.96 10.60 21.35
N GLN A 175 -5.14 11.18 21.55
CA GLN A 175 -6.38 10.74 20.90
C GLN A 175 -7.17 11.94 20.43
N SER A 176 -7.92 11.79 19.34
CA SER A 176 -8.84 12.80 18.82
C SER A 176 -10.21 12.17 18.61
N LEU A 177 -11.20 12.67 19.33
CA LEU A 177 -12.61 12.34 19.12
C LEU A 177 -13.22 13.37 18.19
N TYR A 178 -13.55 12.95 16.97
CA TYR A 178 -14.14 13.81 15.96
C TYR A 178 -15.67 13.73 16.03
N LEU A 179 -16.29 14.88 16.24
CA LEU A 179 -17.73 15.08 16.25
C LEU A 179 -18.15 15.99 15.09
N PRO A 180 -19.43 16.15 14.76
CA PRO A 180 -19.87 16.96 13.61
C PRO A 180 -19.50 18.43 13.65
N ASN A 181 -19.35 19.03 14.85
CA ASN A 181 -19.10 20.44 15.03
C ASN A 181 -17.83 20.78 15.81
N GLU A 182 -17.20 19.78 16.40
CA GLU A 182 -16.01 19.96 17.21
C GLU A 182 -15.12 18.71 17.21
N THR A 183 -13.84 18.91 17.47
CA THR A 183 -12.88 17.84 17.74
C THR A 183 -12.38 17.97 19.17
N ILE A 184 -12.48 16.88 19.95
CA ILE A 184 -12.00 16.84 21.34
C ILE A 184 -10.66 16.10 21.34
N ARG A 185 -9.61 16.79 21.80
CA ARG A 185 -8.24 16.24 21.89
C ARG A 185 -7.95 15.74 23.30
N PHE A 186 -7.34 14.58 23.40
CA PHE A 186 -6.87 13.99 24.64
C PHE A 186 -5.37 13.82 24.59
N GLU A 187 -4.71 14.11 25.67
CA GLU A 187 -3.28 13.91 25.85
C GLU A 187 -3.00 13.03 27.07
N ARG A 188 -1.96 12.25 27.01
CA ARG A 188 -1.50 11.47 28.16
C ARG A 188 -0.70 12.36 29.12
N LYS A 189 -1.26 12.60 30.32
CA LYS A 189 -0.59 13.35 31.40
C LYS A 189 -0.55 12.47 32.66
N ARG A 190 0.65 12.26 33.22
CA ARG A 190 0.86 11.46 34.42
C ARG A 190 0.28 10.02 34.36
N GLY A 191 0.28 9.43 33.16
CA GLY A 191 -0.23 8.06 32.94
C GLY A 191 -1.71 7.97 32.55
N GLU A 192 -2.48 9.03 32.70
CA GLU A 192 -3.91 9.08 32.33
C GLU A 192 -4.15 9.90 31.07
N LEU A 193 -5.16 9.51 30.30
CA LEU A 193 -5.64 10.28 29.14
C LEU A 193 -6.65 11.31 29.62
N ILE A 194 -6.34 12.57 29.40
CA ILE A 194 -7.13 13.71 29.87
C ILE A 194 -7.52 14.53 28.66
N ALA A 195 -8.81 14.90 28.54
CA ALA A 195 -9.27 15.86 27.55
C ALA A 195 -8.63 17.22 27.80
N THR A 196 -7.86 17.72 26.84
CA THR A 196 -7.06 18.95 26.98
C THR A 196 -7.61 20.10 26.17
N ASN A 197 -8.23 19.83 25.02
CA ASN A 197 -8.72 20.86 24.12
C ASN A 197 -10.02 20.46 23.43
N ARG A 198 -10.87 21.46 23.16
CA ARG A 198 -12.03 21.39 22.26
C ARG A 198 -11.80 22.38 21.13
N ASP A 199 -11.81 21.89 19.92
CA ASP A 199 -11.65 22.68 18.70
C ASP A 199 -12.99 22.74 17.96
N PRO A 200 -13.76 23.86 18.06
CA PRO A 200 -15.05 24.00 17.43
C PRO A 200 -14.91 24.42 15.97
N HIS A 201 -14.99 23.49 15.05
CA HIS A 201 -14.94 23.75 13.60
C HIS A 201 -16.32 24.04 12.96
N ASN A 202 -17.43 23.67 13.60
CA ASN A 202 -18.82 23.94 13.15
C ASN A 202 -19.15 23.49 11.73
N LEU A 203 -18.56 22.40 11.25
CA LEU A 203 -18.79 21.88 9.90
C LEU A 203 -20.15 21.20 9.69
N GLY A 204 -20.85 20.82 10.79
CA GLY A 204 -22.05 19.97 10.70
C GLY A 204 -21.76 18.57 10.16
N ARG A 205 -20.46 18.21 10.09
CA ARG A 205 -19.95 16.98 9.50
C ARG A 205 -18.66 16.55 10.20
N VAL A 206 -18.52 15.24 10.45
CA VAL A 206 -17.27 14.69 11.02
C VAL A 206 -16.17 14.81 9.99
N PRO A 207 -15.02 15.42 10.34
CA PRO A 207 -13.93 15.65 9.37
C PRO A 207 -13.06 14.42 9.17
N VAL A 208 -13.69 13.27 8.85
CA VAL A 208 -13.02 11.99 8.58
C VAL A 208 -13.67 11.34 7.38
N ALA A 209 -12.88 11.11 6.35
CA ALA A 209 -13.27 10.34 5.17
C ALA A 209 -12.88 8.87 5.35
N ARG A 210 -13.75 7.96 4.89
CA ARG A 210 -13.52 6.51 4.94
C ARG A 210 -13.28 5.95 3.56
N MET A 211 -12.16 5.28 3.36
CA MET A 211 -11.75 4.61 2.14
C MET A 211 -12.07 3.12 2.25
N LEU A 212 -12.91 2.58 1.36
CA LEU A 212 -13.35 1.19 1.41
C LEU A 212 -12.80 0.38 0.26
N ASN A 213 -12.27 -0.80 0.58
CA ASN A 213 -11.89 -1.81 -0.39
C ASN A 213 -12.92 -2.93 -0.44
N ARG A 214 -13.36 -3.31 -1.65
CA ARG A 214 -14.27 -4.44 -1.91
C ARG A 214 -15.57 -4.42 -1.10
N ASP A 215 -16.17 -3.27 -0.96
CA ASP A 215 -17.48 -3.12 -0.32
C ASP A 215 -18.59 -3.80 -1.13
N ARG A 216 -19.65 -4.23 -0.44
CA ARG A 216 -20.85 -4.84 -1.03
C ARG A 216 -22.07 -4.23 -0.36
N GLY A 217 -23.22 -4.31 -1.03
CA GLY A 217 -24.49 -3.85 -0.47
C GLY A 217 -24.84 -4.50 0.88
N SER A 218 -24.42 -5.75 1.11
CA SER A 218 -24.60 -6.48 2.37
C SER A 218 -23.46 -6.30 3.39
N ASP A 219 -22.36 -5.64 3.01
CA ASP A 219 -21.14 -5.54 3.82
C ASP A 219 -20.47 -4.19 3.53
N VAL A 220 -20.67 -3.29 4.44
CA VAL A 220 -20.23 -1.89 4.33
C VAL A 220 -18.94 -1.59 5.09
N THR A 221 -18.24 -2.61 5.56
CA THR A 221 -16.97 -2.48 6.29
C THR A 221 -15.75 -2.63 5.39
N GLY A 222 -15.96 -3.06 4.15
CA GLY A 222 -14.89 -3.38 3.23
C GLY A 222 -14.26 -4.75 3.51
N ARG A 223 -13.38 -5.19 2.62
CA ARG A 223 -12.70 -6.49 2.69
C ARG A 223 -11.25 -6.38 2.26
N SER A 224 -10.40 -7.09 2.98
CA SER A 224 -8.99 -7.27 2.65
C SER A 224 -8.80 -7.98 1.30
N GLU A 225 -7.72 -7.65 0.60
CA GLU A 225 -7.22 -8.45 -0.53
C GLU A 225 -6.55 -9.75 -0.05
N ILE A 226 -6.08 -9.78 1.21
CA ILE A 226 -5.59 -10.99 1.87
C ILE A 226 -6.81 -11.84 2.26
N THR A 227 -7.37 -12.55 1.27
CA THR A 227 -8.54 -13.42 1.45
C THR A 227 -8.17 -14.71 2.17
N ARG A 228 -9.19 -15.47 2.66
CA ARG A 228 -8.94 -16.80 3.21
C ARG A 228 -8.27 -17.75 2.24
N ALA A 229 -8.52 -17.60 0.92
CA ALA A 229 -7.88 -18.40 -0.11
C ALA A 229 -6.39 -18.04 -0.23
N VAL A 230 -6.06 -16.73 -0.22
CA VAL A 230 -4.67 -16.26 -0.20
C VAL A 230 -3.94 -16.81 1.02
N VAL A 231 -4.52 -16.71 2.21
CA VAL A 231 -3.92 -17.24 3.45
C VAL A 231 -3.68 -18.75 3.34
N TYR A 232 -4.70 -19.51 2.93
CA TYR A 232 -4.59 -20.97 2.80
C TYR A 232 -3.50 -21.39 1.82
N LEU A 233 -3.44 -20.78 0.64
CA LEU A 233 -2.44 -21.09 -0.38
C LEU A 233 -1.03 -20.70 0.06
N THR A 234 -0.88 -19.60 0.77
CA THR A 234 0.39 -19.18 1.38
C THR A 234 0.85 -20.18 2.44
N ASP A 235 -0.05 -20.58 3.36
CA ASP A 235 0.25 -21.59 4.37
C ASP A 235 0.62 -22.94 3.75
N ALA A 236 -0.05 -23.34 2.67
CA ALA A 236 0.28 -24.56 1.94
C ALA A 236 1.66 -24.48 1.28
N ALA A 237 2.00 -23.32 0.70
CA ALA A 237 3.32 -23.08 0.13
C ALA A 237 4.42 -23.12 1.21
N VAL A 238 4.22 -22.47 2.35
CA VAL A 238 5.16 -22.49 3.48
C VAL A 238 5.42 -23.93 3.95
N ARG A 239 4.37 -24.76 4.08
CA ARG A 239 4.51 -26.17 4.44
C ARG A 239 5.31 -26.97 3.41
N THR A 240 5.07 -26.71 2.13
CA THR A 240 5.77 -27.38 1.04
C THR A 240 7.22 -26.95 0.97
N LEU A 241 7.53 -25.65 1.15
CA LEU A 241 8.88 -25.12 1.22
C LEU A 241 9.66 -25.74 2.40
N LEU A 242 9.04 -25.79 3.59
CA LEU A 242 9.64 -26.46 4.73
C LEU A 242 9.93 -27.94 4.45
N GLY A 243 8.97 -28.67 3.84
CA GLY A 243 9.18 -30.05 3.44
C GLY A 243 10.32 -30.22 2.44
N MET A 244 10.48 -29.28 1.52
CA MET A 244 11.58 -29.25 0.55
C MET A 244 12.93 -29.02 1.26
N GLU A 245 13.01 -28.09 2.22
CA GLU A 245 14.20 -27.85 3.01
C GLU A 245 14.60 -29.08 3.85
N ILE A 246 13.63 -29.72 4.49
CA ILE A 246 13.86 -30.99 5.21
C ILE A 246 14.37 -32.06 4.25
N ASN A 247 13.74 -32.20 3.07
CA ASN A 247 14.15 -33.19 2.07
C ASN A 247 15.57 -32.91 1.54
N ARG A 248 15.97 -31.63 1.43
CA ARG A 248 17.32 -31.25 0.99
C ARG A 248 18.40 -31.86 1.87
N GLU A 249 18.20 -31.94 3.19
CA GLU A 249 19.14 -32.53 4.13
C GLU A 249 19.37 -34.04 3.85
N PHE A 250 18.33 -34.76 3.42
CA PHE A 250 18.45 -36.17 3.04
C PHE A 250 18.93 -36.36 1.60
N TYR A 251 18.61 -35.44 0.70
CA TYR A 251 19.04 -35.50 -0.70
C TYR A 251 20.54 -35.25 -0.85
N THR A 252 21.09 -34.30 -0.09
CA THR A 252 22.53 -33.96 -0.15
C THR A 252 23.40 -35.00 0.53
N SER A 253 22.87 -35.75 1.49
CA SER A 253 23.59 -36.78 2.24
C SER A 253 22.68 -37.98 2.51
N PRO A 254 22.58 -38.93 1.55
CA PRO A 254 21.71 -40.08 1.66
C PRO A 254 22.02 -40.91 2.92
N LYS A 255 20.97 -41.44 3.53
CA LYS A 255 21.11 -42.31 4.69
C LYS A 255 21.42 -43.75 4.21
N TRP A 256 22.40 -44.38 4.84
CA TRP A 256 22.75 -45.75 4.56
C TRP A 256 22.37 -46.63 5.75
N SER A 257 22.08 -47.88 5.46
CA SER A 257 21.90 -48.91 6.47
C SER A 257 22.75 -50.15 6.09
N ALA A 258 23.56 -50.53 7.01
CA ALA A 258 24.31 -51.79 6.90
C ALA A 258 23.62 -52.83 7.80
N LEU A 259 23.10 -53.90 7.18
CA LEU A 259 22.48 -55.01 7.89
C LEU A 259 23.53 -56.13 8.08
N ASN A 260 23.49 -56.81 9.23
CA ASN A 260 24.38 -57.92 9.57
C ASN A 260 25.89 -57.53 9.54
N ALA A 261 26.20 -56.28 9.75
CA ALA A 261 27.58 -55.77 9.78
C ALA A 261 28.07 -55.56 11.20
N ASP A 262 29.37 -55.88 11.43
CA ASP A 262 30.01 -55.54 12.71
C ASP A 262 30.25 -54.03 12.77
N PRO A 263 29.71 -53.31 13.79
CA PRO A 263 29.93 -51.88 13.95
C PRO A 263 31.42 -51.49 13.99
N ALA A 264 32.29 -52.36 14.48
CA ALA A 264 33.74 -52.13 14.57
C ALA A 264 34.38 -51.94 13.18
N VAL A 265 33.85 -52.54 12.11
CA VAL A 265 34.34 -52.33 10.73
C VAL A 265 34.19 -50.87 10.28
N PHE A 266 33.23 -50.15 10.84
CA PHE A 266 32.97 -48.72 10.59
C PHE A 266 33.58 -47.81 11.65
N GLY A 267 34.46 -48.34 12.51
CA GLY A 267 35.11 -47.58 13.55
C GLY A 267 34.22 -47.22 14.74
N MET A 268 33.12 -47.95 14.93
CA MET A 268 32.19 -47.79 16.05
C MET A 268 32.46 -48.89 17.09
N ASP A 269 32.75 -48.52 18.36
CA ASP A 269 32.93 -49.46 19.43
C ASP A 269 31.83 -49.27 20.50
N GLU A 270 31.34 -50.38 21.06
CA GLU A 270 30.40 -50.34 22.19
C GLU A 270 30.95 -49.65 23.43
N LYS A 271 32.27 -49.56 23.56
CA LYS A 271 32.95 -48.89 24.65
C LYS A 271 33.10 -47.39 24.46
N ASP A 272 32.87 -46.90 23.23
CA ASP A 272 32.99 -45.50 22.92
C ASP A 272 31.74 -44.72 23.33
N SER A 273 31.92 -43.45 23.63
CA SER A 273 30.77 -42.58 23.88
C SER A 273 29.88 -42.42 22.64
N PRO A 274 28.58 -42.15 22.80
CA PRO A 274 27.68 -41.92 21.65
C PRO A 274 28.17 -40.82 20.71
N GLU A 275 29.01 -39.91 21.20
CA GLU A 275 29.58 -38.82 20.41
C GLU A 275 30.78 -39.28 19.56
N GLN A 276 31.62 -40.17 20.14
CA GLN A 276 32.71 -40.79 19.41
C GLN A 276 32.20 -41.71 18.30
N ASN A 277 31.20 -42.52 18.58
CA ASN A 277 30.55 -43.37 17.60
C ASN A 277 29.83 -42.58 16.47
N ARG A 278 29.27 -41.41 16.81
CA ARG A 278 28.75 -40.50 15.79
C ARG A 278 29.84 -39.92 14.91
N ARG A 279 31.02 -39.58 15.47
CA ARG A 279 32.18 -39.09 14.69
C ARG A 279 32.75 -40.17 13.79
N ALA A 280 32.84 -41.38 14.27
CA ALA A 280 33.27 -42.52 13.46
C ALA A 280 32.27 -42.82 12.32
N GLY A 281 30.98 -42.85 12.62
CA GLY A 281 29.91 -42.99 11.62
C GLY A 281 29.86 -41.85 10.62
N TRP A 282 30.14 -40.60 11.06
CA TRP A 282 30.30 -39.45 10.19
C TRP A 282 31.46 -39.60 9.21
N THR A 283 32.59 -40.09 9.70
CA THR A 283 33.79 -40.34 8.89
C THR A 283 33.53 -41.43 7.86
N ALA A 284 32.82 -42.51 8.24
CA ALA A 284 32.50 -43.62 7.34
C ALA A 284 31.46 -43.27 6.21
N THR A 285 30.44 -42.47 6.57
CA THR A 285 29.31 -42.17 5.69
C THR A 285 28.72 -40.79 5.89
N GLN A 286 29.51 -39.80 6.29
CA GLN A 286 29.04 -38.46 6.68
C GLN A 286 27.99 -38.52 7.79
N GLY A 287 28.14 -39.46 8.75
CA GLY A 287 27.31 -39.57 9.95
C GLY A 287 25.92 -40.16 9.76
N ARG A 288 25.60 -40.70 8.57
CA ARG A 288 24.27 -41.22 8.25
C ARG A 288 24.23 -42.74 7.99
N LEU A 289 25.23 -43.48 8.49
CA LEU A 289 25.22 -44.94 8.47
C LEU A 289 24.51 -45.48 9.72
N ASN A 290 23.47 -46.30 9.46
CA ASN A 290 22.82 -47.07 10.51
C ASN A 290 23.34 -48.49 10.47
N VAL A 291 24.04 -48.97 11.50
CA VAL A 291 24.60 -50.31 11.54
C VAL A 291 23.70 -51.20 12.39
N VAL A 292 23.28 -52.31 11.85
CA VAL A 292 22.54 -53.35 12.55
C VAL A 292 23.48 -54.50 12.84
N PRO A 293 23.58 -54.95 14.11
CA PRO A 293 24.52 -56.04 14.48
C PRO A 293 24.33 -57.32 13.69
N PRO A 294 25.37 -58.14 13.54
CA PRO A 294 25.32 -59.40 12.83
C PRO A 294 24.29 -60.34 13.45
N GLN A 295 23.51 -60.99 12.56
CA GLN A 295 22.56 -62.04 12.95
C GLN A 295 23.06 -63.39 12.40
N TYR A 296 22.78 -64.49 13.13
CA TYR A 296 23.08 -65.83 12.72
C TYR A 296 21.78 -66.54 12.33
N ASP A 297 21.88 -67.41 11.33
CA ASP A 297 20.75 -68.25 10.93
C ASP A 297 20.51 -69.42 11.91
N GLU A 298 19.47 -70.25 11.67
CA GLU A 298 19.14 -71.41 12.52
C GLU A 298 20.24 -72.47 12.55
N HIS A 299 21.22 -72.42 11.64
CA HIS A 299 22.36 -73.31 11.53
C HIS A 299 23.65 -72.71 12.16
N GLY A 300 23.59 -71.48 12.70
CA GLY A 300 24.71 -70.75 13.28
C GLY A 300 25.65 -70.14 12.23
N GLU A 301 25.24 -70.03 11.00
CA GLU A 301 25.98 -69.32 9.97
C GLU A 301 25.67 -67.83 9.95
N LEU A 302 26.70 -67.01 9.68
CA LEU A 302 26.57 -65.55 9.63
C LEU A 302 25.77 -65.16 8.42
N ILE A 303 24.66 -64.42 8.61
CA ILE A 303 23.88 -63.87 7.51
C ILE A 303 24.71 -62.81 6.81
N LYS A 304 24.68 -62.79 5.47
CA LYS A 304 25.49 -61.86 4.64
C LYS A 304 25.22 -60.42 4.97
N VAL A 305 26.27 -59.59 4.98
CA VAL A 305 26.18 -58.14 5.14
C VAL A 305 25.47 -57.57 3.92
N GLU A 306 24.44 -56.78 4.15
CA GLU A 306 23.73 -56.03 3.13
C GLU A 306 23.81 -54.57 3.41
N LEU A 307 24.16 -53.78 2.38
CA LEU A 307 24.18 -52.32 2.43
C LEU A 307 22.98 -51.79 1.65
N HIS A 308 22.11 -51.07 2.35
CA HIS A 308 20.95 -50.45 1.76
C HIS A 308 21.08 -48.93 1.78
N GLU A 309 20.93 -48.31 0.63
CA GLU A 309 20.82 -46.86 0.49
C GLU A 309 19.35 -46.47 0.56
N PHE A 310 19.00 -45.56 1.46
CA PHE A 310 17.69 -44.91 1.44
C PHE A 310 17.73 -43.81 0.39
N ARG A 311 17.27 -44.14 -0.81
CA ARG A 311 17.24 -43.16 -1.90
C ARG A 311 16.38 -41.96 -1.52
N PRO A 312 16.94 -40.73 -1.56
CA PRO A 312 16.18 -39.54 -1.24
C PRO A 312 15.11 -39.28 -2.31
N ALA A 313 13.97 -38.77 -1.89
CA ALA A 313 12.94 -38.34 -2.81
C ALA A 313 13.42 -37.13 -3.62
N PRO A 314 13.24 -37.06 -4.93
CA PRO A 314 13.63 -35.92 -5.75
C PRO A 314 12.85 -34.66 -5.31
N PRO A 315 13.41 -33.43 -5.42
CA PRO A 315 12.73 -32.18 -5.04
C PRO A 315 11.62 -31.78 -6.01
N THR A 316 11.56 -32.38 -7.21
CA THR A 316 10.61 -32.04 -8.27
C THR A 316 9.14 -32.01 -7.81
N PRO A 317 8.60 -32.99 -7.03
CA PRO A 317 7.21 -32.94 -6.57
C PRO A 317 6.90 -31.71 -5.70
N TYR A 318 7.84 -31.24 -4.89
CA TYR A 318 7.67 -30.02 -4.09
C TYR A 318 7.60 -28.76 -4.98
N ILE A 319 8.47 -28.69 -5.99
CA ILE A 319 8.49 -27.59 -6.97
C ILE A 319 7.15 -27.57 -7.73
N ASP A 320 6.65 -28.71 -8.17
CA ASP A 320 5.37 -28.82 -8.87
C ASP A 320 4.19 -28.42 -7.99
N GLN A 321 4.20 -28.76 -6.70
CA GLN A 321 3.19 -28.32 -5.74
C GLN A 321 3.22 -26.80 -5.55
N VAL A 322 4.39 -26.20 -5.33
CA VAL A 322 4.51 -24.73 -5.19
C VAL A 322 4.04 -24.04 -6.47
N ARG A 323 4.39 -24.57 -7.64
CA ARG A 323 3.91 -24.07 -8.93
C ARG A 323 2.38 -24.13 -9.04
N ALA A 324 1.76 -25.23 -8.65
CA ALA A 324 0.31 -25.38 -8.66
C ALA A 324 -0.36 -24.37 -7.70
N TYR A 325 0.17 -24.18 -6.49
CA TYR A 325 -0.36 -23.19 -5.54
C TYR A 325 -0.20 -21.77 -6.04
N SER A 326 0.93 -21.42 -6.68
CA SER A 326 1.13 -20.10 -7.26
C SER A 326 0.14 -19.79 -8.38
N GLN A 327 -0.17 -20.77 -9.24
CA GLN A 327 -1.18 -20.62 -10.30
C GLN A 327 -2.59 -20.40 -9.73
N LEU A 328 -2.96 -21.16 -8.68
CA LEU A 328 -4.24 -20.95 -7.98
C LEU A 328 -4.29 -19.57 -7.31
N LEU A 329 -3.19 -19.14 -6.70
CA LEU A 329 -3.09 -17.82 -6.08
C LEU A 329 -3.19 -16.69 -7.12
N ALA A 330 -2.51 -16.85 -8.27
CA ALA A 330 -2.60 -15.91 -9.39
C ALA A 330 -4.05 -15.76 -9.87
N ALA A 331 -4.76 -16.87 -10.00
CA ALA A 331 -6.17 -16.88 -10.39
C ALA A 331 -7.07 -16.20 -9.33
N GLU A 332 -6.87 -16.46 -8.03
CA GLU A 332 -7.61 -15.82 -6.93
C GLU A 332 -7.28 -14.33 -6.85
N GLY A 333 -5.99 -13.98 -6.85
CA GLY A 333 -5.50 -12.61 -6.82
C GLY A 333 -5.82 -11.80 -8.08
N GLY A 334 -6.16 -12.47 -9.20
CA GLY A 334 -6.31 -11.83 -10.51
C GLY A 334 -5.00 -11.25 -11.02
N LEU A 335 -3.89 -11.91 -10.69
CA LEU A 335 -2.52 -11.54 -11.06
C LEU A 335 -2.04 -12.36 -12.25
N PRO A 336 -1.10 -11.85 -13.06
CA PRO A 336 -0.30 -12.67 -13.94
C PRO A 336 0.51 -13.70 -13.14
N ALA A 337 0.60 -14.94 -13.62
CA ALA A 337 1.37 -15.98 -12.94
C ALA A 337 2.87 -15.64 -12.83
N SER A 338 3.39 -14.81 -13.74
CA SER A 338 4.77 -14.33 -13.74
C SER A 338 5.13 -13.51 -12.49
N TYR A 339 4.16 -12.84 -11.85
CA TYR A 339 4.36 -12.08 -10.61
C TYR A 339 4.72 -12.97 -9.41
N LEU A 340 4.39 -14.25 -9.50
CA LEU A 340 4.68 -15.24 -8.46
C LEU A 340 5.93 -16.10 -8.76
N GLY A 341 6.80 -15.63 -9.67
CA GLY A 341 8.11 -16.23 -9.94
C GLY A 341 8.12 -17.37 -10.98
N PHE A 342 6.96 -17.71 -11.58
CA PHE A 342 6.90 -18.75 -12.61
C PHE A 342 6.74 -18.12 -14.00
N VAL A 343 7.86 -18.06 -14.71
CA VAL A 343 7.91 -17.57 -16.09
C VAL A 343 7.65 -18.72 -17.04
N THR A 344 6.84 -18.51 -18.07
CA THR A 344 6.71 -19.45 -19.20
C THR A 344 7.98 -19.39 -20.07
N GLU A 345 8.44 -20.54 -20.52
CA GLU A 345 9.68 -20.66 -21.31
C GLU A 345 9.68 -19.86 -22.62
N ASN A 346 8.52 -19.51 -23.14
CA ASN A 346 8.38 -18.65 -24.31
C ASN A 346 8.02 -17.22 -23.90
N PRO A 347 8.75 -16.20 -24.36
CA PRO A 347 8.40 -14.80 -24.12
C PRO A 347 7.02 -14.51 -24.71
N SER A 348 6.10 -14.06 -23.85
CA SER A 348 4.76 -13.68 -24.28
C SER A 348 4.83 -12.44 -25.18
N SER A 349 3.97 -12.38 -26.22
CA SER A 349 3.81 -11.15 -26.99
C SER A 349 3.28 -10.03 -26.10
N ALA A 350 3.52 -8.75 -26.49
CA ALA A 350 3.01 -7.61 -25.76
C ALA A 350 1.48 -7.68 -25.53
N ASP A 351 0.75 -8.20 -26.50
CA ASP A 351 -0.72 -8.37 -26.40
C ASP A 351 -1.09 -9.49 -25.42
N ALA A 352 -0.33 -10.59 -25.37
CA ALA A 352 -0.54 -11.65 -24.41
C ALA A 352 -0.28 -11.17 -22.96
N ILE A 353 0.75 -10.32 -22.74
CA ILE A 353 1.02 -9.69 -21.44
C ILE A 353 -0.16 -8.79 -21.03
N ARG A 354 -0.63 -7.91 -21.93
CA ARG A 354 -1.80 -7.06 -21.67
C ARG A 354 -3.05 -7.87 -21.33
N GLN A 355 -3.27 -8.97 -22.02
CA GLN A 355 -4.41 -9.85 -21.74
C GLN A 355 -4.32 -10.51 -20.37
N GLN A 356 -3.13 -10.90 -19.93
CA GLN A 356 -2.90 -11.46 -18.59
C GLN A 356 -3.12 -10.40 -17.50
N GLU A 357 -2.76 -9.14 -17.75
CA GLU A 357 -2.91 -8.03 -16.81
C GLU A 357 -4.32 -7.44 -16.78
N TYR A 358 -5.17 -7.72 -17.80
CA TYR A 358 -6.49 -7.12 -17.94
C TYR A 358 -7.35 -7.21 -16.67
N ARG A 359 -7.33 -8.35 -15.98
CA ARG A 359 -8.11 -8.54 -14.75
C ARG A 359 -7.58 -7.67 -13.60
N LEU A 360 -6.25 -7.54 -13.47
CA LEU A 360 -5.61 -6.68 -12.48
C LEU A 360 -5.95 -5.20 -12.74
N VAL A 361 -5.84 -4.75 -13.98
CA VAL A 361 -6.23 -3.39 -14.40
C VAL A 361 -7.69 -3.10 -14.03
N LYS A 362 -8.62 -4.01 -14.37
CA LYS A 362 -10.04 -3.86 -14.01
C LYS A 362 -10.29 -3.80 -12.50
N ARG A 363 -9.49 -4.50 -11.71
CA ARG A 363 -9.55 -4.42 -10.25
C ARG A 363 -9.05 -3.07 -9.77
N ALA A 364 -7.94 -2.55 -10.31
CA ALA A 364 -7.40 -1.24 -9.98
C ALA A 364 -8.38 -0.12 -10.34
N GLU A 365 -8.95 -0.11 -11.55
CA GLU A 365 -9.98 0.87 -11.97
C GLU A 365 -11.16 0.90 -10.99
N ARG A 366 -11.65 -0.25 -10.53
CA ARG A 366 -12.72 -0.31 -9.52
C ARG A 366 -12.30 0.29 -8.19
N ARG A 367 -11.02 0.14 -7.76
CA ARG A 367 -10.50 0.76 -6.54
C ARG A 367 -10.36 2.27 -6.73
N GLN A 368 -9.90 2.73 -7.88
CA GLN A 368 -9.87 4.16 -8.20
C GLN A 368 -11.26 4.79 -8.03
N VAL A 369 -12.33 4.13 -8.49
CA VAL A 369 -13.71 4.61 -8.28
C VAL A 369 -14.09 4.61 -6.80
N SER A 370 -13.84 3.51 -6.07
CA SER A 370 -14.20 3.39 -4.65
C SER A 370 -13.41 4.35 -3.77
N PHE A 371 -12.09 4.42 -3.94
CA PHE A 371 -11.21 5.32 -3.20
C PHE A 371 -11.42 6.79 -3.61
N GLY A 372 -11.79 7.03 -4.87
CA GLY A 372 -12.16 8.36 -5.36
C GLY A 372 -13.31 8.99 -4.58
N LEU A 373 -14.28 8.19 -4.10
CA LEU A 373 -15.34 8.71 -3.24
C LEU A 373 -14.81 9.25 -1.91
N ALA A 374 -13.80 8.59 -1.34
CA ALA A 374 -13.14 9.07 -0.12
C ALA A 374 -12.35 10.36 -0.39
N TRP A 375 -11.58 10.41 -1.48
CA TRP A 375 -10.84 11.62 -1.87
C TRP A 375 -11.75 12.79 -2.20
N MET A 376 -12.94 12.55 -2.79
CA MET A 376 -13.95 13.59 -2.96
C MET A 376 -14.50 14.10 -1.63
N GLU A 377 -14.64 13.22 -0.62
CA GLU A 377 -15.03 13.67 0.73
C GLU A 377 -13.91 14.47 1.40
N VAL A 378 -12.63 14.10 1.20
CA VAL A 378 -11.47 14.89 1.66
C VAL A 378 -11.48 16.29 1.05
N ALA A 379 -11.64 16.41 -0.27
CA ALA A 379 -11.73 17.72 -0.93
C ALA A 379 -12.88 18.57 -0.36
N ARG A 380 -14.04 17.94 -0.15
CA ARG A 380 -15.18 18.63 0.47
C ARG A 380 -14.86 19.16 1.86
N LEU A 381 -14.24 18.33 2.70
CA LEU A 381 -13.88 18.70 4.06
C LEU A 381 -12.83 19.81 4.08
N ALA A 382 -11.83 19.77 3.18
CA ALA A 382 -10.82 20.82 3.03
C ALA A 382 -11.46 22.17 2.67
N LEU A 383 -12.34 22.18 1.66
CA LEU A 383 -13.07 23.40 1.28
C LEU A 383 -13.99 23.93 2.40
N MET A 384 -14.62 23.03 3.17
CA MET A 384 -15.44 23.41 4.32
C MET A 384 -14.58 24.01 5.44
N MET A 385 -13.39 23.48 5.71
CA MET A 385 -12.44 24.02 6.69
C MET A 385 -12.02 25.45 6.31
N ARG A 386 -11.75 25.70 5.02
CA ARG A 386 -11.44 27.03 4.50
C ARG A 386 -12.66 27.95 4.37
N LYS A 387 -13.87 27.43 4.60
CA LYS A 387 -15.16 28.15 4.37
C LYS A 387 -15.38 28.55 2.91
N GLU A 388 -14.81 27.82 1.97
CA GLU A 388 -14.89 28.04 0.53
C GLU A 388 -15.78 27.02 -0.20
N PHE A 389 -16.47 26.15 0.54
CA PHE A 389 -17.31 25.11 -0.03
C PHE A 389 -18.54 25.70 -0.71
N ASP A 390 -18.61 25.58 -2.05
CA ASP A 390 -19.78 25.87 -2.87
C ASP A 390 -20.24 24.59 -3.59
N PRO A 391 -21.52 24.14 -3.42
CA PRO A 391 -22.01 22.93 -4.01
C PRO A 391 -21.99 22.91 -5.55
N GLU A 392 -22.17 24.06 -6.22
CA GLU A 392 -22.21 24.14 -7.67
C GLU A 392 -20.81 23.97 -8.28
N THR A 393 -19.83 24.62 -7.70
CA THR A 393 -18.42 24.51 -8.10
C THR A 393 -17.88 23.11 -7.76
N PHE A 394 -18.23 22.57 -6.58
CA PHE A 394 -17.81 21.25 -6.15
C PHE A 394 -18.29 20.13 -7.07
N ARG A 395 -19.45 20.27 -7.75
CA ARG A 395 -19.94 19.28 -8.73
C ARG A 395 -19.04 19.13 -9.96
N LYS A 396 -18.20 20.11 -10.24
CA LYS A 396 -17.28 20.13 -11.38
C LYS A 396 -15.93 19.47 -11.06
N ILE A 397 -15.67 19.18 -9.80
CA ILE A 397 -14.43 18.55 -9.35
C ILE A 397 -14.51 17.04 -9.55
N GLY A 398 -13.42 16.45 -10.03
CA GLY A 398 -13.21 15.02 -10.12
C GLY A 398 -11.89 14.62 -9.46
N VAL A 399 -11.68 13.32 -9.25
CA VAL A 399 -10.39 12.79 -8.80
C VAL A 399 -9.56 12.40 -10.01
N SER A 400 -8.31 12.82 -10.03
CA SER A 400 -7.32 12.43 -11.04
C SER A 400 -6.55 11.21 -10.61
N TRP A 401 -6.46 10.23 -11.50
CA TRP A 401 -5.73 8.99 -11.30
C TRP A 401 -4.78 8.76 -12.47
N LYS A 402 -3.65 8.11 -12.22
CA LYS A 402 -2.83 7.56 -13.28
C LYS A 402 -3.56 6.38 -13.93
N ASP A 403 -3.32 6.17 -15.22
CA ASP A 403 -3.88 5.01 -15.94
C ASP A 403 -3.38 3.70 -15.32
N ALA A 404 -4.32 2.87 -14.89
CA ALA A 404 -4.02 1.58 -14.25
C ALA A 404 -3.37 0.56 -15.21
N SER A 405 -3.50 0.76 -16.53
CA SER A 405 -2.90 -0.12 -17.54
C SER A 405 -1.40 0.10 -17.74
N THR A 406 -0.85 1.19 -17.18
CA THR A 406 0.58 1.54 -17.29
C THR A 406 1.15 1.34 -18.70
N PRO A 407 0.58 2.01 -19.72
CA PRO A 407 1.04 1.86 -21.09
C PRO A 407 2.50 2.27 -21.24
N THR A 408 3.22 1.64 -22.17
CA THR A 408 4.60 2.07 -22.48
C THR A 408 4.60 3.49 -23.05
N ARG A 409 5.65 4.27 -22.82
CA ARG A 409 5.77 5.64 -23.37
C ARG A 409 5.54 5.70 -24.89
N ALA A 410 6.00 4.69 -25.63
CA ALA A 410 5.77 4.58 -27.05
C ALA A 410 4.28 4.39 -27.40
N ALA A 411 3.57 3.53 -26.67
CA ALA A 411 2.13 3.31 -26.86
C ALA A 411 1.32 4.56 -26.51
N SER A 412 1.65 5.25 -25.42
CA SER A 412 1.01 6.50 -25.03
C SER A 412 1.24 7.62 -26.06
N ALA A 413 2.46 7.75 -26.59
CA ALA A 413 2.78 8.73 -27.63
C ALA A 413 2.03 8.43 -28.95
N ASP A 414 1.96 7.16 -29.36
CA ASP A 414 1.24 6.74 -30.57
C ASP A 414 -0.28 7.00 -30.43
N GLU A 415 -0.87 6.66 -29.26
CA GLU A 415 -2.29 6.95 -28.96
C GLU A 415 -2.57 8.45 -29.02
N ALA A 416 -1.74 9.25 -28.32
CA ALA A 416 -1.92 10.70 -28.29
C ALA A 416 -1.77 11.32 -29.69
N THR A 417 -0.80 10.88 -30.48
CA THR A 417 -0.60 11.34 -31.86
C THR A 417 -1.84 11.05 -32.74
N LYS A 418 -2.45 9.87 -32.59
CA LYS A 418 -3.66 9.50 -33.32
C LYS A 418 -4.88 10.33 -32.89
N LEU A 419 -5.03 10.57 -31.57
CA LEU A 419 -6.16 11.35 -31.04
C LEU A 419 -6.03 12.85 -31.41
N VAL A 420 -4.84 13.40 -31.39
CA VAL A 420 -4.56 14.78 -31.86
C VAL A 420 -4.71 14.88 -33.37
N GLY A 421 -4.21 13.91 -34.15
CA GLY A 421 -4.37 13.88 -35.60
C GLY A 421 -5.80 13.68 -36.08
N ALA A 422 -6.67 13.11 -35.22
CA ALA A 422 -8.11 12.96 -35.48
C ALA A 422 -8.95 14.15 -34.93
N ASP A 423 -8.34 15.22 -34.46
CA ASP A 423 -8.98 16.40 -33.85
C ASP A 423 -9.88 16.07 -32.63
N VAL A 424 -9.64 14.92 -31.96
CA VAL A 424 -10.39 14.53 -30.77
C VAL A 424 -9.85 15.24 -29.52
N LEU A 425 -8.54 15.46 -29.48
CA LEU A 425 -7.86 16.15 -28.37
C LEU A 425 -6.98 17.28 -28.88
N PRO A 426 -7.05 18.49 -28.28
CA PRO A 426 -6.12 19.56 -28.58
C PRO A 426 -4.69 19.18 -28.12
N PRO A 427 -3.62 19.49 -28.88
CA PRO A 427 -2.24 19.18 -28.50
C PRO A 427 -1.78 19.87 -27.21
N THR A 428 -2.39 21.01 -26.86
CA THR A 428 -2.06 21.82 -25.67
C THR A 428 -2.95 21.51 -24.46
N SER A 429 -3.81 20.50 -24.55
CA SER A 429 -4.67 20.09 -23.44
C SER A 429 -3.90 19.33 -22.38
N SER A 430 -4.17 19.63 -21.12
CA SER A 430 -3.64 18.85 -19.97
C SER A 430 -4.00 17.37 -20.08
N VAL A 431 -5.20 17.04 -20.62
CA VAL A 431 -5.62 15.67 -20.88
C VAL A 431 -4.70 14.95 -21.88
N THR A 432 -4.24 15.66 -22.91
CA THR A 432 -3.28 15.12 -23.90
C THR A 432 -1.93 14.87 -23.24
N TRP A 433 -1.46 15.81 -22.45
CA TRP A 433 -0.18 15.71 -21.73
C TRP A 433 -0.19 14.60 -20.69
N ASP A 434 -1.29 14.42 -19.96
CA ASP A 434 -1.47 13.30 -19.05
C ASP A 434 -1.40 11.94 -19.76
N ARG A 435 -2.03 11.81 -20.93
CA ARG A 435 -1.99 10.58 -21.73
C ARG A 435 -0.59 10.26 -22.28
N ILE A 436 0.19 11.27 -22.62
CA ILE A 436 1.62 11.10 -23.01
C ILE A 436 2.47 10.70 -21.81
N GLY A 437 1.98 10.93 -20.58
CA GLY A 437 2.68 10.62 -19.34
C GLY A 437 3.65 11.71 -18.90
N LEU A 438 3.39 12.97 -19.24
CA LEU A 438 4.15 14.11 -18.73
C LEU A 438 3.84 14.29 -17.23
N SER A 439 4.90 14.56 -16.47
CA SER A 439 4.77 14.88 -15.04
C SER A 439 4.09 16.24 -14.83
N ALA A 440 3.51 16.45 -13.65
CA ALA A 440 2.89 17.75 -13.32
C ALA A 440 3.87 18.92 -13.47
N GLN A 441 5.15 18.70 -13.15
CA GLN A 441 6.20 19.70 -13.29
C GLN A 441 6.48 20.02 -14.77
N GLU A 442 6.58 19.02 -15.65
CA GLU A 442 6.75 19.23 -17.08
C GLU A 442 5.53 19.93 -17.68
N GLN A 443 4.32 19.59 -17.26
CA GLN A 443 3.10 20.25 -17.70
C GLN A 443 3.06 21.72 -17.28
N GLN A 444 3.51 22.04 -16.05
CA GLN A 444 3.58 23.41 -15.60
C GLN A 444 4.61 24.22 -16.41
N GLN A 445 5.78 23.67 -16.66
CA GLN A 445 6.77 24.31 -17.52
C GLN A 445 6.24 24.59 -18.92
N LEU A 446 5.53 23.63 -19.52
CA LEU A 446 4.91 23.80 -20.83
C LEU A 446 3.83 24.88 -20.81
N ARG A 447 3.00 24.97 -19.76
CA ARG A 447 2.00 26.05 -19.61
C ARG A 447 2.68 27.43 -19.55
N ASP A 448 3.76 27.53 -18.78
CA ASP A 448 4.50 28.78 -18.63
C ASP A 448 5.15 29.21 -19.94
N GLU A 449 5.76 28.27 -20.69
CA GLU A 449 6.32 28.52 -22.01
C GLU A 449 5.27 28.94 -23.04
N LEU A 450 4.15 28.25 -23.11
CA LEU A 450 3.04 28.58 -23.98
C LEU A 450 2.42 29.95 -23.63
N GLY A 451 2.30 30.25 -22.33
CA GLY A 451 1.86 31.57 -21.85
C GLY A 451 2.81 32.69 -22.30
N GLN A 452 4.11 32.48 -22.16
CA GLN A 452 5.11 33.46 -22.60
C GLN A 452 5.12 33.63 -24.12
N ALA A 453 4.96 32.54 -24.90
CA ALA A 453 4.88 32.60 -26.35
C ALA A 453 3.64 33.39 -26.81
N THR A 454 2.50 33.18 -26.15
CA THR A 454 1.24 33.91 -26.42
C THR A 454 1.40 35.39 -26.11
N VAL A 455 1.99 35.75 -24.98
CA VAL A 455 2.26 37.15 -24.62
C VAL A 455 3.22 37.82 -25.61
N ARG A 456 4.28 37.12 -26.06
CA ARG A 456 5.20 37.65 -27.06
C ARG A 456 4.49 37.94 -28.39
N SER A 457 3.68 36.99 -28.90
CA SER A 457 2.92 37.16 -30.13
C SER A 457 1.92 38.32 -30.03
N LEU A 458 1.29 38.52 -28.88
CA LEU A 458 0.37 39.61 -28.61
C LEU A 458 1.07 40.97 -28.59
N VAL A 459 2.23 41.03 -27.95
CA VAL A 459 3.10 42.23 -27.91
C VAL A 459 3.60 42.58 -29.31
N GLU A 460 4.06 41.60 -30.09
CA GLU A 460 4.46 41.79 -31.48
C GLU A 460 3.32 42.26 -32.35
N GLY A 461 2.12 41.68 -32.21
CA GLY A 461 0.91 42.13 -32.92
C GLY A 461 0.50 43.54 -32.55
N LEU A 462 0.63 43.95 -31.28
CA LEU A 462 0.36 45.33 -30.85
C LEU A 462 1.42 46.32 -31.39
N ARG A 463 2.69 45.90 -31.42
CA ARG A 463 3.77 46.71 -32.03
C ARG A 463 3.60 46.88 -33.52
N ALA A 464 3.18 45.82 -34.24
CA ALA A 464 2.86 45.91 -35.67
C ALA A 464 1.71 46.89 -35.92
N LYS A 465 0.60 46.81 -35.19
CA LYS A 465 -0.52 47.74 -35.26
C LYS A 465 -0.13 49.17 -34.89
N SER A 466 0.73 49.40 -33.93
CA SER A 466 1.20 50.74 -33.53
C SER A 466 2.20 51.31 -34.57
N GLY A 467 2.88 50.45 -35.34
CA GLY A 467 3.69 50.84 -36.47
C GLY A 467 2.87 51.28 -37.69
N GLU A 468 1.77 50.62 -37.97
CA GLU A 468 0.84 51.01 -39.05
C GLU A 468 0.12 52.34 -38.75
N THR A 469 -0.21 52.65 -37.49
CA THR A 469 -0.85 53.93 -37.16
C THR A 469 0.10 55.13 -37.28
N ARG A 470 1.42 54.92 -37.36
CA ARG A 470 2.41 55.97 -37.55
C ARG A 470 2.69 56.30 -39.04
N SER A 471 2.22 55.50 -39.93
CA SER A 471 2.40 55.71 -41.39
C SER A 471 1.12 56.27 -42.07
N ASP A 472 0.10 56.73 -41.32
CA ASP A 472 -1.06 57.39 -41.88
C ASP A 472 -0.72 58.86 -42.16
N PRO A 473 -0.60 59.28 -43.42
CA PRO A 473 -0.17 60.65 -43.79
C PRO A 473 -1.11 61.76 -43.29
N ASN A 474 -2.35 61.44 -42.96
CA ASN A 474 -3.30 62.40 -42.43
C ASN A 474 -3.07 62.88 -40.99
N VAL A 475 -2.20 62.15 -40.21
CA VAL A 475 -1.87 62.56 -38.82
C VAL A 475 -0.73 63.60 -38.78
N ILE A 476 0.07 63.68 -39.83
CA ILE A 476 1.18 64.67 -39.96
C ILE A 476 0.63 66.04 -40.36
N GLU A 477 -0.47 66.13 -41.10
CA GLU A 477 -1.06 67.39 -41.55
C GLU A 477 -1.80 68.18 -40.43
N LEU A 478 -2.20 67.52 -39.38
CA LEU A 478 -2.84 68.14 -38.22
C LEU A 478 -1.81 68.72 -37.22
N ALA A 479 -0.59 68.22 -37.20
CA ALA A 479 0.48 68.73 -36.31
C ALA A 479 1.14 69.99 -36.91
N ASP A 480 1.24 70.13 -38.23
CA ASP A 480 1.79 71.33 -38.90
C ASP A 480 0.83 72.51 -38.91
N ARG A 481 -0.46 72.31 -38.84
CA ARG A 481 -1.43 73.41 -38.75
C ARG A 481 -1.52 74.07 -37.35
N THR A 482 -1.10 73.39 -36.31
CA THR A 482 -1.09 73.97 -34.95
C THR A 482 0.17 74.79 -34.65
N VAL A 483 1.22 74.75 -35.45
CA VAL A 483 2.45 75.53 -35.26
C VAL A 483 2.45 76.80 -36.10
N ALA A 484 1.61 76.93 -37.14
CA ALA A 484 1.48 78.10 -37.99
C ALA A 484 0.57 79.20 -37.47
N ASP A 485 -0.22 78.94 -36.45
CA ASP A 485 -1.19 79.91 -35.89
C ASP A 485 -0.79 80.54 -34.52
N ARG A 486 0.51 80.39 -34.17
CA ARG A 486 1.14 81.11 -33.05
C ARG A 486 2.50 81.70 -33.48
N GLY A 487 2.43 82.64 -34.42
CA GLY A 487 3.48 83.53 -34.77
C GLY A 487 2.97 84.94 -34.83
#